data_66585cdccbc693870cef71778e6722ea
#
_entry.id   66585cdccbc693870cef71778e6722ea
#
_cell.length_a   1.000
_cell.length_b   1.000
_cell.length_c   1.000
_cell.angle_alpha   90.00
_cell.angle_beta   90.00
_cell.angle_gamma   90.00
#
_symmetry.space_group_name_H-M   'P 1'
#
loop_
_entity.id
_entity.type
_entity.pdbx_description
1 polymer ?
#
loop_
_entity_poly.entity_id
_entity_poly.type
_entity_poly.pdbx_seq_one_letter_code
_entity_poly.pdbx_strand_id
1 'polypeptide(L)'
;MINTIILNLIQYLSKKSRLFITALGFILVICIGTGRYLTGPEYAFSLFYLLPIILVTWFAGKREGIFIAVASAVSWLLADLMSKHTYSTPVIPYVNETFRLSVFIIIIIMLSTLKRVLEREKTSARKDFLTGIANRQAFIEYAEVEIKRCLRYKSPLTIAYIDCDNFKSINDS
;
A
#
# COMPACT_ATOMS: atom_id res chain seq x y z
N MET A 1 -21.76 -0.37 8.25
CA MET A 1 -21.48 -1.76 7.81
C MET A 1 -20.37 -1.80 6.75
N ILE A 2 -20.45 -1.12 5.62
CA ILE A 2 -19.41 -1.11 4.55
C ILE A 2 -18.04 -0.63 5.07
N ASN A 3 -17.99 0.47 5.83
CA ASN A 3 -16.73 1.00 6.38
C ASN A 3 -16.02 0.01 7.33
N THR A 4 -16.78 -0.76 8.11
CA THR A 4 -16.21 -1.76 9.02
C THR A 4 -15.58 -2.92 8.25
N ILE A 5 -16.21 -3.36 7.15
CA ILE A 5 -15.70 -4.44 6.29
C ILE A 5 -14.40 -3.99 5.62
N ILE A 6 -14.37 -2.76 5.07
CA ILE A 6 -13.18 -2.20 4.42
C ILE A 6 -12.01 -2.07 5.43
N LEU A 7 -12.27 -1.56 6.64
CA LEU A 7 -11.24 -1.44 7.68
C LEU A 7 -10.67 -2.80 8.09
N ASN A 8 -11.52 -3.79 8.27
CA ASN A 8 -11.10 -5.14 8.60
C ASN A 8 -10.24 -5.76 7.49
N LEU A 9 -10.61 -5.54 6.22
CA LEU A 9 -9.84 -6.01 5.07
C LEU A 9 -8.46 -5.34 5.01
N ILE A 10 -8.40 -4.02 5.18
CA ILE A 10 -7.14 -3.27 5.23
C ILE A 10 -6.24 -3.78 6.36
N GLN A 11 -6.80 -4.00 7.56
CA GLN A 11 -6.05 -4.53 8.69
C GLN A 11 -5.58 -5.97 8.45
N TYR A 12 -6.38 -6.80 7.80
CA TYR A 12 -5.99 -8.15 7.43
C TYR A 12 -4.84 -8.15 6.43
N LEU A 13 -4.94 -7.37 5.36
CA LEU A 13 -3.90 -7.27 4.33
C LEU A 13 -2.60 -6.67 4.86
N SER A 14 -2.67 -5.69 5.76
CA SER A 14 -1.47 -5.07 6.35
C SER A 14 -0.64 -6.02 7.22
N LYS A 15 -1.23 -7.12 7.71
CA LYS A 15 -0.54 -8.16 8.49
C LYS A 15 0.10 -9.26 7.62
N LYS A 16 -0.17 -9.27 6.31
CA LYS A 16 0.36 -10.31 5.39
C LYS A 16 1.76 -9.98 4.92
N SER A 17 2.51 -11.03 4.54
CA SER A 17 3.85 -10.86 3.98
C SER A 17 3.80 -10.18 2.61
N ARG A 18 4.87 -9.46 2.24
CA ARG A 18 5.00 -8.85 0.90
C ARG A 18 4.86 -9.88 -0.21
N LEU A 19 5.43 -11.07 -0.01
CA LEU A 19 5.34 -12.16 -0.98
C LEU A 19 3.89 -12.58 -1.21
N PHE A 20 3.10 -12.74 -0.15
CA PHE A 20 1.68 -13.09 -0.25
C PHE A 20 0.89 -12.05 -1.03
N ILE A 21 1.08 -10.76 -0.72
CA ILE A 21 0.39 -9.64 -1.41
C ILE A 21 0.78 -9.60 -2.90
N THR A 22 2.05 -9.79 -3.21
CA THR A 22 2.54 -9.81 -4.59
C THR A 22 1.98 -11.01 -5.36
N ALA A 23 1.96 -12.20 -4.77
CA ALA A 23 1.35 -13.39 -5.36
C ALA A 23 -0.15 -13.18 -5.63
N LEU A 24 -0.88 -12.59 -4.70
CA LEU A 24 -2.28 -12.21 -4.89
C LEU A 24 -2.44 -11.25 -6.06
N GLY A 25 -1.54 -10.27 -6.19
CA GLY A 25 -1.50 -9.33 -7.32
C GLY A 25 -1.35 -10.05 -8.67
N PHE A 26 -0.42 -11.01 -8.77
CA PHE A 26 -0.26 -11.83 -9.99
C PHE A 26 -1.49 -12.67 -10.31
N ILE A 27 -2.12 -13.28 -9.32
CA ILE A 27 -3.37 -14.05 -9.50
C ILE A 27 -4.45 -13.13 -10.08
N LEU A 28 -4.62 -11.93 -9.56
CA LEU A 28 -5.58 -10.95 -10.07
C LEU A 28 -5.27 -10.55 -11.51
N VAL A 29 -4.00 -10.32 -11.86
CA VAL A 29 -3.58 -10.00 -13.24
C VAL A 29 -3.97 -11.14 -14.18
N ILE A 30 -3.71 -12.40 -13.81
CA ILE A 30 -4.05 -13.57 -14.62
C ILE A 30 -5.58 -13.68 -14.78
N CYS A 31 -6.35 -13.51 -13.71
CA CYS A 31 -7.82 -13.55 -13.77
C CYS A 31 -8.38 -12.47 -14.70
N ILE A 32 -7.87 -11.23 -14.60
CA ILE A 32 -8.31 -10.12 -15.44
C ILE A 32 -7.92 -10.37 -16.91
N GLY A 33 -6.69 -10.84 -17.16
CA GLY A 33 -6.21 -11.17 -18.51
C GLY A 33 -7.02 -12.29 -19.16
N THR A 34 -7.33 -13.33 -18.40
CA THR A 34 -8.19 -14.42 -18.88
C THR A 34 -9.62 -13.92 -19.15
N GLY A 35 -10.18 -13.10 -18.25
CA GLY A 35 -11.48 -12.46 -18.46
C GLY A 35 -11.52 -11.65 -19.76
N ARG A 36 -10.50 -10.81 -19.98
CA ARG A 36 -10.35 -10.03 -21.22
C ARG A 36 -10.29 -10.91 -22.46
N TYR A 37 -9.51 -11.98 -22.42
CA TYR A 37 -9.38 -12.92 -23.56
C TYR A 37 -10.71 -13.59 -23.89
N LEU A 38 -11.48 -14.01 -22.89
CA LEU A 38 -12.77 -14.70 -23.07
C LEU A 38 -13.89 -13.77 -23.53
N THR A 39 -13.90 -12.51 -23.07
CA THR A 39 -14.98 -11.55 -23.37
C THR A 39 -14.72 -10.74 -24.66
N GLY A 40 -13.49 -10.77 -25.16
CA GLY A 40 -13.09 -10.02 -26.35
C GLY A 40 -12.81 -8.53 -26.14
N PRO A 41 -12.53 -7.77 -27.21
CA PRO A 41 -12.03 -6.40 -27.13
C PRO A 41 -13.08 -5.32 -26.79
N GLU A 42 -14.38 -5.67 -26.76
CA GLU A 42 -15.45 -4.69 -26.57
C GLU A 42 -15.52 -4.10 -25.17
N TYR A 43 -15.02 -4.82 -24.18
CA TYR A 43 -15.06 -4.38 -22.78
C TYR A 43 -13.77 -3.67 -22.33
N ALA A 44 -13.93 -2.55 -21.63
CA ALA A 44 -12.81 -1.73 -21.12
C ALA A 44 -12.17 -2.33 -19.86
N PHE A 45 -11.54 -3.50 -19.95
CA PHE A 45 -10.88 -4.17 -18.83
C PHE A 45 -9.66 -3.41 -18.28
N SER A 46 -9.17 -2.38 -18.97
CA SER A 46 -7.97 -1.64 -18.58
C SER A 46 -8.02 -1.05 -17.17
N LEU A 47 -9.19 -0.60 -16.74
CA LEU A 47 -9.39 -0.06 -15.39
C LEU A 47 -9.24 -1.13 -14.29
N PHE A 48 -9.61 -2.37 -14.57
CA PHE A 48 -9.50 -3.44 -13.58
C PHE A 48 -8.05 -3.77 -13.22
N TYR A 49 -7.09 -3.54 -14.13
CA TYR A 49 -5.67 -3.72 -13.82
C TYR A 49 -5.13 -2.73 -12.78
N LEU A 50 -5.81 -1.59 -12.57
CA LEU A 50 -5.47 -0.68 -11.48
C LEU A 50 -5.63 -1.33 -10.09
N LEU A 51 -6.55 -2.27 -9.95
CA LEU A 51 -6.85 -2.91 -8.67
C LEU A 51 -5.64 -3.69 -8.12
N PRO A 52 -5.03 -4.65 -8.84
CA PRO A 52 -3.81 -5.32 -8.38
C PRO A 52 -2.62 -4.35 -8.22
N ILE A 53 -2.49 -3.33 -9.08
CA ILE A 53 -1.41 -2.36 -9.01
C ILE A 53 -1.53 -1.52 -7.73
N ILE A 54 -2.71 -0.98 -7.43
CA ILE A 54 -2.97 -0.20 -6.21
C ILE A 54 -2.75 -1.06 -4.97
N LEU A 55 -3.31 -2.27 -4.94
CA LEU A 55 -3.20 -3.19 -3.82
C LEU A 55 -1.74 -3.52 -3.52
N VAL A 56 -0.99 -3.96 -4.52
CA VAL A 56 0.40 -4.37 -4.32
C VAL A 56 1.30 -3.17 -4.00
N THR A 57 1.11 -2.03 -4.67
CA THR A 57 1.88 -0.82 -4.38
C THR A 57 1.67 -0.35 -2.94
N TRP A 58 0.44 -0.41 -2.43
CA TRP A 58 0.11 0.05 -1.09
C TRP A 58 0.64 -0.88 0.01
N PHE A 59 0.46 -2.19 -0.13
CA PHE A 59 0.78 -3.15 0.94
C PHE A 59 2.17 -3.78 0.81
N ALA A 60 2.66 -4.06 -0.40
CA ALA A 60 3.97 -4.68 -0.61
C ALA A 60 5.07 -3.64 -0.90
N GLY A 61 4.76 -2.60 -1.67
CA GLY A 61 5.68 -1.50 -1.93
C GLY A 61 5.80 -1.11 -3.40
N LYS A 62 6.59 -0.04 -3.65
CA LYS A 62 6.77 0.54 -4.99
C LYS A 62 7.38 -0.45 -5.98
N ARG A 63 8.39 -1.23 -5.56
CA ARG A 63 9.11 -2.18 -6.45
C ARG A 63 8.17 -3.28 -6.92
N GLU A 64 7.44 -3.90 -6.01
CA GLU A 64 6.46 -4.94 -6.26
C GLU A 64 5.32 -4.41 -7.15
N GLY A 65 4.87 -3.17 -6.88
CA GLY A 65 3.89 -2.49 -7.74
C GLY A 65 4.35 -2.34 -9.18
N ILE A 66 5.63 -2.01 -9.43
CA ILE A 66 6.20 -1.92 -10.78
C ILE A 66 6.18 -3.29 -11.45
N PHE A 67 6.53 -4.39 -10.75
CA PHE A 67 6.45 -5.73 -11.32
C PHE A 67 5.02 -6.10 -11.74
N ILE A 68 4.02 -5.76 -10.91
CA ILE A 68 2.62 -5.97 -11.26
C ILE A 68 2.18 -5.11 -12.45
N ALA A 69 2.63 -3.86 -12.54
CA ALA A 69 2.31 -2.99 -13.67
C ALA A 69 2.87 -3.54 -14.99
N VAL A 70 4.12 -4.01 -14.98
CA VAL A 70 4.73 -4.65 -16.16
C VAL A 70 3.99 -5.94 -16.52
N ALA A 71 3.68 -6.79 -15.54
CA ALA A 71 2.91 -8.01 -15.76
C ALA A 71 1.50 -7.72 -16.33
N SER A 72 0.84 -6.66 -15.84
CA SER A 72 -0.46 -6.19 -16.34
C SER A 72 -0.36 -5.73 -17.79
N ALA A 73 0.68 -4.97 -18.13
CA ALA A 73 0.97 -4.49 -19.47
C ALA A 73 1.22 -5.67 -20.43
N VAL A 74 2.06 -6.62 -20.03
CA VAL A 74 2.34 -7.83 -20.82
C VAL A 74 1.07 -8.67 -21.00
N SER A 75 0.30 -8.88 -19.92
CA SER A 75 -0.95 -9.65 -19.98
C SER A 75 -1.96 -9.03 -20.95
N TRP A 76 -2.08 -7.69 -20.94
CA TRP A 76 -2.94 -6.99 -21.88
C TRP A 76 -2.45 -7.12 -23.32
N LEU A 77 -1.15 -6.89 -23.55
CA LEU A 77 -0.56 -6.97 -24.90
C LEU A 77 -0.75 -8.39 -25.49
N LEU A 78 -0.53 -9.42 -24.69
CA LEU A 78 -0.77 -10.80 -25.11
C LEU A 78 -2.23 -11.04 -25.49
N ALA A 79 -3.17 -10.57 -24.68
CA ALA A 79 -4.60 -10.70 -24.97
C ALA A 79 -4.98 -9.94 -26.26
N ASP A 80 -4.38 -8.79 -26.52
CA ASP A 80 -4.59 -8.01 -27.74
C ASP A 80 -4.01 -8.71 -28.98
N LEU A 81 -2.82 -9.25 -28.90
CA LEU A 81 -2.17 -9.96 -30.01
C LEU A 81 -2.86 -11.30 -30.33
N MET A 82 -3.44 -11.96 -29.30
CA MET A 82 -4.19 -13.21 -29.46
C MET A 82 -5.64 -12.96 -29.90
N SER A 83 -6.18 -11.77 -29.68
CA SER A 83 -7.50 -11.39 -30.17
C SER A 83 -7.42 -11.16 -31.69
N LYS A 84 -8.47 -11.56 -32.43
CA LYS A 84 -8.56 -11.32 -33.88
C LYS A 84 -8.84 -9.86 -34.23
N HIS A 85 -8.51 -8.92 -33.34
CA HIS A 85 -8.74 -7.50 -33.58
C HIS A 85 -7.75 -6.95 -34.59
N THR A 86 -8.23 -6.46 -35.72
CA THR A 86 -7.40 -5.89 -36.80
C THR A 86 -7.20 -4.40 -36.54
N TYR A 87 -5.98 -4.02 -36.24
CA TYR A 87 -5.56 -2.62 -36.18
C TYR A 87 -5.20 -2.09 -37.56
N SER A 88 -5.42 -0.80 -37.81
CA SER A 88 -5.03 -0.14 -39.09
C SER A 88 -3.52 -0.23 -39.35
N THR A 89 -2.69 -0.27 -38.28
CA THR A 89 -1.24 -0.44 -38.37
C THR A 89 -0.75 -1.35 -37.24
N PRO A 90 0.29 -2.19 -37.49
CA PRO A 90 0.83 -3.10 -36.47
C PRO A 90 1.44 -2.40 -35.23
N VAL A 91 1.71 -1.09 -35.33
CA VAL A 91 2.36 -0.31 -34.26
C VAL A 91 1.37 0.11 -33.17
N ILE A 92 0.07 0.22 -33.49
CA ILE A 92 -0.96 0.75 -32.58
C ILE A 92 -1.00 0.00 -31.23
N PRO A 93 -0.99 -1.33 -31.15
CA PRO A 93 -1.00 -2.02 -29.86
C PRO A 93 0.16 -1.63 -28.95
N TYR A 94 1.35 -1.48 -29.49
CA TYR A 94 2.56 -1.12 -28.74
C TYR A 94 2.52 0.32 -28.23
N VAL A 95 2.01 1.24 -29.05
CA VAL A 95 1.81 2.65 -28.64
C VAL A 95 0.79 2.73 -27.50
N ASN A 96 -0.35 2.07 -27.66
CA ASN A 96 -1.39 2.02 -26.63
C ASN A 96 -0.87 1.43 -25.31
N GLU A 97 -0.01 0.39 -25.41
CA GLU A 97 0.58 -0.23 -24.24
C GLU A 97 1.57 0.68 -23.54
N THR A 98 2.34 1.45 -24.29
CA THR A 98 3.26 2.46 -23.73
C THR A 98 2.50 3.52 -22.94
N PHE A 99 1.40 4.04 -23.48
CA PHE A 99 0.54 4.98 -22.74
C PHE A 99 -0.05 4.36 -21.48
N ARG A 100 -0.55 3.13 -21.56
CA ARG A 100 -1.11 2.41 -20.40
C ARG A 100 -0.08 2.19 -19.30
N LEU A 101 1.11 1.70 -19.67
CA LEU A 101 2.20 1.52 -18.73
C LEU A 101 2.62 2.85 -18.08
N SER A 102 2.65 3.94 -18.84
CA SER A 102 2.95 5.28 -18.32
C SER A 102 1.94 5.70 -17.25
N VAL A 103 0.63 5.48 -17.47
CA VAL A 103 -0.42 5.76 -16.49
C VAL A 103 -0.22 4.91 -15.24
N PHE A 104 0.08 3.62 -15.38
CA PHE A 104 0.33 2.73 -14.25
C PHE A 104 1.53 3.20 -13.40
N ILE A 105 2.61 3.63 -14.05
CA ILE A 105 3.80 4.16 -13.36
C ILE A 105 3.48 5.45 -12.62
N ILE A 106 2.72 6.37 -13.22
CA ILE A 106 2.29 7.61 -12.56
C ILE A 106 1.48 7.29 -11.29
N ILE A 107 0.53 6.35 -11.37
CA ILE A 107 -0.27 5.94 -10.22
C ILE A 107 0.60 5.34 -9.12
N ILE A 108 1.57 4.49 -9.46
CA ILE A 108 2.51 3.90 -8.50
C ILE A 108 3.33 5.00 -7.79
N ILE A 109 3.82 5.99 -8.54
CA ILE A 109 4.57 7.11 -7.97
C ILE A 109 3.69 7.91 -7.02
N MET A 110 2.47 8.27 -7.44
CA MET A 110 1.52 9.03 -6.62
C MET A 110 1.18 8.29 -5.32
N LEU A 111 0.82 7.01 -5.40
CA LEU A 111 0.49 6.19 -4.23
C LEU A 111 1.67 6.03 -3.27
N SER A 112 2.87 5.79 -3.82
CA SER A 112 4.07 5.64 -3.01
C SER A 112 4.45 6.94 -2.31
N THR A 113 4.23 8.08 -2.96
CA THR A 113 4.46 9.41 -2.39
C THR A 113 3.43 9.72 -1.31
N LEU A 114 2.15 9.49 -1.60
CA LEU A 114 1.07 9.67 -0.63
C LEU A 114 1.30 8.83 0.64
N LYS A 115 1.62 7.55 0.47
CA LYS A 115 1.92 6.68 1.60
C LYS A 115 3.09 7.22 2.45
N ARG A 116 4.15 7.70 1.80
CA ARG A 116 5.31 8.29 2.49
C ARG A 116 4.94 9.55 3.28
N VAL A 117 4.11 10.42 2.71
CA VAL A 117 3.63 11.63 3.40
C VAL A 117 2.80 11.25 4.63
N LEU A 118 1.84 10.34 4.48
CA LEU A 118 1.02 9.85 5.60
C LEU A 118 1.85 9.19 6.71
N GLU A 119 2.90 8.44 6.35
CA GLU A 119 3.80 7.83 7.33
C GLU A 119 4.63 8.89 8.06
N ARG A 120 5.08 9.94 7.36
CA ARG A 120 5.79 11.07 7.98
C ARG A 120 4.90 11.86 8.94
N GLU A 121 3.66 12.15 8.56
CA GLU A 121 2.70 12.83 9.44
C GLU A 121 2.44 12.00 10.71
N LYS A 122 2.23 10.69 10.58
CA LYS A 122 2.08 9.80 11.74
C LYS A 122 3.32 9.82 12.64
N THR A 123 4.53 9.89 12.07
CA THR A 123 5.77 9.94 12.85
C THR A 123 5.95 11.29 13.54
N SER A 124 5.58 12.39 12.88
CA SER A 124 5.58 13.73 13.49
C SER A 124 4.55 13.85 14.62
N ALA A 125 3.37 13.22 14.45
CA ALA A 125 2.35 13.17 15.49
C ALA A 125 2.72 12.27 16.69
N ARG A 126 3.84 11.56 16.68
CA ARG A 126 4.34 10.72 17.80
C ARG A 126 5.30 11.45 18.73
N LYS A 127 5.77 12.63 18.35
CA LYS A 127 6.65 13.45 19.17
C LYS A 127 5.91 14.63 19.74
N ASP A 128 6.20 14.97 20.96
CA ASP A 128 5.80 16.23 21.56
C ASP A 128 6.51 17.37 20.82
N PHE A 129 5.74 18.35 20.37
CA PHE A 129 6.24 19.45 19.53
C PHE A 129 7.30 20.29 20.25
N LEU A 130 7.18 20.45 21.57
CA LEU A 130 8.06 21.31 22.35
C LEU A 130 9.36 20.61 22.75
N THR A 131 9.25 19.38 23.21
CA THR A 131 10.38 18.64 23.80
C THR A 131 11.04 17.63 22.87
N GLY A 132 10.38 17.27 21.77
CA GLY A 132 10.86 16.27 20.81
C GLY A 132 10.82 14.82 21.31
N ILE A 133 10.42 14.60 22.57
CA ILE A 133 10.27 13.24 23.16
C ILE A 133 8.99 12.56 22.65
N ALA A 134 8.83 11.27 22.91
CA ALA A 134 7.63 10.53 22.59
C ALA A 134 6.42 11.17 23.29
N ASN A 135 5.38 11.49 22.51
CA ASN A 135 4.14 11.95 23.10
C ASN A 135 3.38 10.78 23.76
N ARG A 136 2.25 11.07 24.43
CA ARG A 136 1.45 10.07 25.12
C ARG A 136 1.09 8.87 24.22
N GLN A 137 0.75 9.10 22.97
CA GLN A 137 0.35 8.02 22.05
C GLN A 137 1.55 7.13 21.70
N ALA A 138 2.68 7.72 21.36
CA ALA A 138 3.91 6.97 21.07
C ALA A 138 4.40 6.20 22.31
N PHE A 139 4.29 6.78 23.50
CA PHE A 139 4.62 6.09 24.75
C PHE A 139 3.78 4.82 24.94
N ILE A 140 2.46 4.89 24.75
CA ILE A 140 1.57 3.71 24.87
C ILE A 140 1.96 2.63 23.85
N GLU A 141 2.23 3.00 22.59
CA GLU A 141 2.63 2.06 21.56
C GLU A 141 3.97 1.37 21.89
N TYR A 142 4.95 2.12 22.40
CA TYR A 142 6.24 1.55 22.84
C TYR A 142 6.07 0.64 24.06
N ALA A 143 5.26 1.06 25.03
CA ALA A 143 4.98 0.26 26.22
C ALA A 143 4.32 -1.07 25.87
N GLU A 144 3.35 -1.09 24.94
CA GLU A 144 2.74 -2.34 24.47
C GLU A 144 3.74 -3.31 23.83
N VAL A 145 4.69 -2.78 23.03
CA VAL A 145 5.73 -3.60 22.39
C VAL A 145 6.65 -4.18 23.47
N GLU A 146 7.12 -3.35 24.41
CA GLU A 146 8.02 -3.80 25.47
C GLU A 146 7.33 -4.76 26.46
N ILE A 147 6.07 -4.58 26.79
CA ILE A 147 5.29 -5.53 27.58
C ILE A 147 5.25 -6.91 26.90
N LYS A 148 4.94 -6.96 25.60
CA LYS A 148 4.95 -8.21 24.83
C LYS A 148 6.33 -8.86 24.78
N ARG A 149 7.38 -8.04 24.69
CA ARG A 149 8.77 -8.48 24.73
C ARG A 149 9.14 -9.08 26.08
N CYS A 150 8.80 -8.38 27.16
CA CYS A 150 9.05 -8.84 28.52
C CYS A 150 8.32 -10.15 28.84
N LEU A 151 7.07 -10.28 28.39
CA LEU A 151 6.32 -11.54 28.52
C LEU A 151 6.97 -12.70 27.76
N ARG A 152 7.51 -12.43 26.56
CA ARG A 152 8.19 -13.44 25.76
C ARG A 152 9.51 -13.92 26.38
N TYR A 153 10.32 -12.96 26.87
CA TYR A 153 11.67 -13.25 27.40
C TYR A 153 11.70 -13.40 28.91
N LYS A 154 10.54 -13.30 29.58
CA LYS A 154 10.41 -13.36 31.05
C LYS A 154 11.35 -12.37 31.76
N SER A 155 11.57 -11.20 31.15
CA SER A 155 12.39 -10.13 31.73
C SER A 155 11.50 -9.13 32.49
N PRO A 156 11.98 -8.52 33.60
CA PRO A 156 11.23 -7.50 34.32
C PRO A 156 11.10 -6.23 33.50
N LEU A 157 9.96 -5.53 33.65
CA LEU A 157 9.69 -4.20 33.11
C LEU A 157 9.28 -3.29 34.26
N THR A 158 9.90 -2.10 34.31
CA THR A 158 9.50 -1.05 35.26
C THR A 158 9.03 0.17 34.48
N ILE A 159 7.89 0.72 34.86
CA ILE A 159 7.36 1.97 34.32
C ILE A 159 7.37 2.99 35.47
N ALA A 160 8.00 4.15 35.24
CA ALA A 160 7.97 5.27 36.18
C ALA A 160 7.05 6.36 35.63
N TYR A 161 6.15 6.84 36.49
CA TYR A 161 5.35 8.04 36.23
C TYR A 161 5.89 9.16 37.09
N ILE A 162 6.34 10.24 36.44
CA ILE A 162 6.97 11.38 37.13
C ILE A 162 6.14 12.62 36.83
N ASP A 163 5.76 13.35 37.86
CA ASP A 163 5.05 14.63 37.77
C ASP A 163 5.86 15.72 38.47
N CYS A 164 5.80 16.94 37.95
CA CYS A 164 6.51 18.08 38.54
C CYS A 164 5.52 18.93 39.33
N ASP A 165 5.72 19.03 40.65
CA ASP A 165 4.92 19.91 41.48
C ASP A 165 5.07 21.38 41.07
N ASN A 166 3.94 22.10 41.00
CA ASN A 166 3.87 23.52 40.65
C ASN A 166 4.41 23.87 39.24
N PHE A 167 4.47 22.92 38.32
CA PHE A 167 4.94 23.14 36.94
C PHE A 167 4.27 24.32 36.23
N LYS A 168 2.96 24.48 36.45
CA LYS A 168 2.18 25.59 35.85
C LYS A 168 2.71 26.97 36.30
N SER A 169 3.07 27.12 37.58
CA SER A 169 3.60 28.37 38.12
C SER A 169 4.98 28.73 37.51
N ILE A 170 5.79 27.72 37.21
CA ILE A 170 7.10 27.90 36.56
C ILE A 170 6.97 28.22 35.07
N ASN A 171 5.97 27.63 34.42
CA ASN A 171 5.75 27.80 32.98
C ASN A 171 5.09 29.14 32.63
N ASP A 172 4.30 29.71 33.56
CA ASP A 172 3.57 30.97 33.38
C ASP A 172 4.40 32.20 33.83
N SER A 173 5.64 32.02 34.31
CA SER A 173 6.59 33.07 34.67
C SER A 173 7.59 33.36 33.55
#